data_ae34011c773ab416bb5307173b20b8be
#
_entry.id   ae34011c773ab416bb5307173b20b8be
#
_cell.length_a   1.000
_cell.length_b   1.000
_cell.length_c   1.000
_cell.angle_alpha   90.00
_cell.angle_beta   90.00
_cell.angle_gamma   90.00
#
_symmetry.space_group_name_H-M   'P 1'
#
loop_
_entity.id
_entity.type
_entity.pdbx_description
1 polymer ?
#
loop_
_entity_poly.entity_id
_entity_poly.type
_entity_poly.pdbx_seq_one_letter_code
_entity_poly.pdbx_strand_id
1 'polypeptide(L)'
;GLMGEKYAYAQGEHPLTAKAISEHYLPKNADDELPLTFEGLVLSIADKMDTIVGCFAAGIEPTGSQDPYALRRQAAGICSMIIGRGVLVSLKALIAQAIDHYPAEIVGDAEGLAEKVYAFFEQRIRNILNDQGYRYDVIEAVVACGYDNLTETVLRAAAVVKVKNTDTFGQLLNAFTRANNLAKKA
;
A
#
# COMPACT_ATOMS: atom_id res chain seq x y z
N GLY A 1 4.39 -5.19 21.99
CA GLY A 1 4.41 -6.64 21.78
C GLY A 1 3.77 -7.39 22.96
N LEU A 2 3.97 -8.70 23.05
CA LEU A 2 3.30 -9.57 24.04
C LEU A 2 3.42 -9.12 25.49
N MET A 3 4.56 -8.59 25.91
CA MET A 3 4.72 -8.09 27.28
C MET A 3 3.89 -6.82 27.51
N GLY A 4 3.86 -5.91 26.52
CA GLY A 4 3.01 -4.71 26.62
C GLY A 4 1.53 -5.05 26.70
N GLU A 5 1.06 -6.04 25.92
CA GLU A 5 -0.32 -6.57 26.04
C GLU A 5 -0.62 -7.06 27.45
N LYS A 6 0.27 -7.89 28.04
CA LYS A 6 0.11 -8.40 29.39
C LYS A 6 0.08 -7.31 30.47
N TYR A 7 0.94 -6.30 30.35
CA TYR A 7 0.93 -5.17 31.28
C TYR A 7 -0.33 -4.32 31.14
N ALA A 8 -0.79 -4.07 29.91
CA ALA A 8 -2.03 -3.34 29.68
C ALA A 8 -3.23 -4.06 30.32
N TYR A 9 -3.34 -5.38 30.13
CA TYR A 9 -4.38 -6.18 30.83
C TYR A 9 -4.27 -6.10 32.35
N ALA A 10 -3.06 -6.19 32.90
CA ALA A 10 -2.84 -6.14 34.35
C ALA A 10 -3.17 -4.76 34.95
N GLN A 11 -3.08 -3.69 34.16
CA GLN A 11 -3.43 -2.32 34.52
C GLN A 11 -4.90 -1.98 34.30
N GLY A 12 -5.71 -2.92 33.80
CA GLY A 12 -7.14 -2.74 33.59
C GLY A 12 -7.51 -2.03 32.29
N GLU A 13 -6.59 -1.95 31.33
CA GLU A 13 -6.87 -1.41 30.00
C GLU A 13 -7.91 -2.25 29.25
N HIS A 14 -8.63 -1.61 28.33
CA HIS A 14 -9.62 -2.31 27.52
C HIS A 14 -8.97 -3.47 26.73
N PRO A 15 -9.60 -4.66 26.64
CA PRO A 15 -9.04 -5.81 25.96
C PRO A 15 -8.57 -5.55 24.54
N LEU A 16 -9.32 -4.79 23.75
CA LEU A 16 -8.94 -4.44 22.37
C LEU A 16 -7.72 -3.52 22.32
N THR A 17 -7.58 -2.58 23.28
CA THR A 17 -6.39 -1.75 23.42
C THR A 17 -5.16 -2.60 23.73
N ALA A 18 -5.29 -3.49 24.71
CA ALA A 18 -4.20 -4.40 25.08
C ALA A 18 -3.81 -5.31 23.91
N LYS A 19 -4.80 -5.82 23.15
CA LYS A 19 -4.57 -6.65 21.97
C LYS A 19 -3.87 -5.88 20.85
N ALA A 20 -4.30 -4.65 20.56
CA ALA A 20 -3.66 -3.79 19.57
C ALA A 20 -2.17 -3.55 19.86
N ILE A 21 -1.76 -3.47 21.14
CA ILE A 21 -0.35 -3.35 21.55
C ILE A 21 0.50 -4.55 21.12
N SER A 22 -0.05 -5.74 21.02
CA SER A 22 0.68 -6.89 20.48
C SER A 22 0.62 -7.00 18.97
N GLU A 23 -0.49 -6.59 18.38
CA GLU A 23 -0.77 -6.76 16.96
C GLU A 23 -0.13 -5.69 16.07
N HIS A 24 0.20 -4.48 16.59
CA HIS A 24 0.72 -3.41 15.72
C HIS A 24 2.06 -3.73 15.06
N TYR A 25 2.81 -4.72 15.56
CA TYR A 25 4.02 -5.21 14.89
C TYR A 25 3.73 -6.10 13.66
N LEU A 26 2.51 -6.64 13.55
CA LEU A 26 2.13 -7.52 12.45
C LEU A 26 1.81 -6.70 11.18
N PRO A 27 2.05 -7.27 9.99
CA PRO A 27 2.92 -8.40 9.75
C PRO A 27 4.41 -8.00 9.87
N LYS A 28 5.25 -8.89 10.40
CA LYS A 28 6.71 -8.68 10.52
C LYS A 28 7.45 -9.06 9.25
N ASN A 29 6.86 -9.91 8.43
CA ASN A 29 7.38 -10.37 7.14
C ASN A 29 6.20 -10.72 6.20
N ALA A 30 6.50 -11.13 4.96
CA ALA A 30 5.49 -11.36 3.93
C ALA A 30 4.53 -12.52 4.26
N ASP A 31 5.00 -13.53 5.00
CA ASP A 31 4.24 -14.76 5.32
C ASP A 31 3.61 -14.71 6.72
N ASP A 32 3.73 -13.58 7.41
CA ASP A 32 3.22 -13.42 8.77
C ASP A 32 1.71 -13.19 8.78
N GLU A 33 1.09 -13.47 9.92
CA GLU A 33 -0.33 -13.20 10.14
C GLU A 33 -0.61 -11.69 10.12
N LEU A 34 -1.80 -11.33 9.66
CA LEU A 34 -2.28 -9.95 9.74
C LEU A 34 -2.94 -9.71 11.11
N PRO A 35 -2.95 -8.45 11.61
CA PRO A 35 -3.70 -8.10 12.80
C PRO A 35 -5.13 -8.62 12.74
N LEU A 36 -5.61 -9.28 13.79
CA LEU A 36 -6.96 -9.86 13.83
C LEU A 36 -8.01 -8.80 14.19
N THR A 37 -7.65 -7.89 15.10
CA THR A 37 -8.54 -6.81 15.54
C THR A 37 -8.46 -5.61 14.59
N PHE A 38 -9.56 -4.86 14.50
CA PHE A 38 -9.57 -3.62 13.72
C PHE A 38 -8.64 -2.57 14.33
N GLU A 39 -8.59 -2.49 15.66
CA GLU A 39 -7.71 -1.61 16.42
C GLU A 39 -6.23 -1.93 16.15
N GLY A 40 -5.87 -3.21 16.13
CA GLY A 40 -4.52 -3.66 15.79
C GLY A 40 -4.15 -3.34 14.34
N LEU A 41 -5.11 -3.52 13.42
CA LEU A 41 -4.93 -3.18 12.02
C LEU A 41 -4.65 -1.67 11.83
N VAL A 42 -5.50 -0.82 12.39
CA VAL A 42 -5.36 0.64 12.28
C VAL A 42 -4.05 1.10 12.91
N LEU A 43 -3.74 0.62 14.11
CA LEU A 43 -2.50 0.97 14.81
C LEU A 43 -1.27 0.51 14.03
N SER A 44 -1.29 -0.68 13.45
CA SER A 44 -0.18 -1.20 12.64
C SER A 44 0.06 -0.39 11.36
N ILE A 45 -1.02 0.01 10.68
CA ILE A 45 -0.90 0.86 9.48
C ILE A 45 -0.35 2.23 9.87
N ALA A 46 -0.86 2.83 10.95
CA ALA A 46 -0.41 4.14 11.42
C ALA A 46 1.08 4.14 11.82
N ASP A 47 1.51 3.17 12.62
CA ASP A 47 2.90 3.02 13.07
C ASP A 47 3.89 2.87 11.90
N LYS A 48 3.53 2.02 10.92
CA LYS A 48 4.36 1.80 9.75
C LYS A 48 4.38 3.01 8.80
N MET A 49 3.23 3.66 8.61
CA MET A 49 3.14 4.86 7.76
C MET A 49 3.92 6.02 8.36
N ASP A 50 3.79 6.24 9.67
CA ASP A 50 4.57 7.24 10.40
C ASP A 50 6.08 7.01 10.24
N THR A 51 6.54 5.78 10.42
CA THR A 51 7.94 5.42 10.23
C THR A 51 8.42 5.69 8.79
N ILE A 52 7.63 5.33 7.78
CA ILE A 52 7.99 5.57 6.37
C ILE A 52 8.08 7.07 6.10
N VAL A 53 7.05 7.83 6.46
CA VAL A 53 7.01 9.28 6.22
C VAL A 53 8.12 9.99 6.97
N GLY A 54 8.34 9.66 8.26
CA GLY A 54 9.40 10.26 9.06
C GLY A 54 10.81 9.99 8.50
N CYS A 55 11.08 8.76 8.03
CA CYS A 55 12.35 8.45 7.39
C CYS A 55 12.54 9.23 6.08
N PHE A 56 11.52 9.29 5.22
CA PHE A 56 11.59 10.04 3.97
C PHE A 56 11.77 11.55 4.21
N ALA A 57 11.06 12.11 5.19
CA ALA A 57 11.22 13.52 5.60
C ALA A 57 12.65 13.81 6.10
N ALA A 58 13.27 12.86 6.78
CA ALA A 58 14.66 12.94 7.22
C ALA A 58 15.69 12.65 6.10
N GLY A 59 15.25 12.43 4.85
CA GLY A 59 16.13 12.08 3.72
C GLY A 59 16.66 10.64 3.75
N ILE A 60 16.07 9.78 4.57
CA ILE A 60 16.47 8.37 4.68
C ILE A 60 15.59 7.54 3.76
N GLU A 61 15.95 7.46 2.50
CA GLU A 61 15.26 6.67 1.49
C GLU A 61 16.00 5.35 1.23
N PRO A 62 15.29 4.20 1.10
CA PRO A 62 15.92 2.93 0.77
C PRO A 62 16.56 2.94 -0.62
N THR A 63 17.85 2.65 -0.71
CA THR A 63 18.61 2.62 -1.97
C THR A 63 19.27 1.26 -2.19
N GLY A 64 19.15 0.68 -3.39
CA GLY A 64 19.77 -0.60 -3.71
C GLY A 64 19.48 -1.68 -2.66
N SER A 65 20.50 -2.23 -2.02
CA SER A 65 20.39 -3.22 -0.93
C SER A 65 20.24 -2.58 0.46
N GLN A 66 20.39 -1.26 0.58
CA GLN A 66 20.33 -0.58 1.88
C GLN A 66 18.89 -0.20 2.24
N ASP A 67 18.43 -0.75 3.36
CA ASP A 67 17.13 -0.45 3.96
C ASP A 67 17.21 -0.67 5.48
N PRO A 68 17.92 0.21 6.20
CA PRO A 68 18.26 -0.01 7.61
C PRO A 68 17.05 -0.05 8.52
N TYR A 69 15.96 0.60 8.13
CA TYR A 69 14.70 0.62 8.87
C TYR A 69 13.64 -0.33 8.30
N ALA A 70 14.00 -1.16 7.33
CA ALA A 70 13.10 -2.11 6.68
C ALA A 70 11.83 -1.44 6.10
N LEU A 71 11.95 -0.25 5.54
CA LEU A 71 10.82 0.54 5.00
C LEU A 71 10.09 -0.20 3.89
N ARG A 72 10.83 -0.95 3.04
CA ARG A 72 10.24 -1.78 1.98
C ARG A 72 9.30 -2.83 2.56
N ARG A 73 9.72 -3.48 3.65
CA ARG A 73 8.91 -4.49 4.34
C ARG A 73 7.71 -3.86 5.04
N GLN A 74 7.88 -2.68 5.65
CA GLN A 74 6.78 -1.95 6.27
C GLN A 74 5.73 -1.55 5.23
N ALA A 75 6.13 -1.01 4.08
CA ALA A 75 5.21 -0.67 2.99
C ALA A 75 4.50 -1.90 2.42
N ALA A 76 5.20 -3.03 2.25
CA ALA A 76 4.59 -4.29 1.85
C ALA A 76 3.55 -4.76 2.89
N GLY A 77 3.86 -4.63 4.18
CA GLY A 77 2.93 -4.94 5.27
C GLY A 77 1.66 -4.10 5.23
N ILE A 78 1.77 -2.78 4.98
CA ILE A 78 0.60 -1.90 4.79
C ILE A 78 -0.24 -2.39 3.62
N CYS A 79 0.37 -2.66 2.46
CA CYS A 79 -0.35 -3.17 1.29
C CYS A 79 -1.07 -4.49 1.60
N SER A 80 -0.38 -5.45 2.23
CA SER A 80 -0.95 -6.75 2.60
C SER A 80 -2.13 -6.62 3.56
N MET A 81 -2.05 -5.71 4.54
CA MET A 81 -3.13 -5.44 5.48
C MET A 81 -4.36 -4.84 4.79
N ILE A 82 -4.18 -3.81 3.97
CA ILE A 82 -5.27 -3.14 3.25
C ILE A 82 -5.97 -4.13 2.30
N ILE A 83 -5.21 -4.85 1.50
CA ILE A 83 -5.73 -5.82 0.52
C ILE A 83 -6.34 -7.03 1.23
N GLY A 84 -5.63 -7.63 2.17
CA GLY A 84 -6.06 -8.85 2.87
C GLY A 84 -7.30 -8.67 3.74
N ARG A 85 -7.55 -7.44 4.22
CA ARG A 85 -8.76 -7.09 4.98
C ARG A 85 -9.84 -6.42 4.12
N GLY A 86 -9.58 -6.19 2.83
CA GLY A 86 -10.53 -5.55 1.93
C GLY A 86 -10.87 -4.11 2.30
N VAL A 87 -9.92 -3.39 2.92
CA VAL A 87 -10.15 -2.01 3.36
C VAL A 87 -10.16 -1.08 2.16
N LEU A 88 -11.20 -0.24 2.07
CA LEU A 88 -11.31 0.79 1.05
C LEU A 88 -10.81 2.12 1.62
N VAL A 89 -9.57 2.43 1.37
CA VAL A 89 -8.90 3.65 1.85
C VAL A 89 -8.00 4.22 0.76
N SER A 90 -7.92 5.55 0.70
CA SER A 90 -6.97 6.25 -0.17
C SER A 90 -5.57 6.21 0.46
N LEU A 91 -4.61 5.66 -0.27
CA LEU A 91 -3.20 5.66 0.12
C LEU A 91 -2.65 7.08 0.21
N LYS A 92 -3.04 7.95 -0.72
CA LYS A 92 -2.66 9.38 -0.70
C LYS A 92 -3.18 10.08 0.53
N ALA A 93 -4.42 9.80 0.96
CA ALA A 93 -4.98 10.36 2.17
C ALA A 93 -4.24 9.89 3.43
N LEU A 94 -3.85 8.61 3.50
CA LEU A 94 -3.04 8.08 4.61
C LEU A 94 -1.67 8.76 4.67
N ILE A 95 -1.02 8.94 3.52
CA ILE A 95 0.28 9.62 3.43
C ILE A 95 0.14 11.09 3.86
N ALA A 96 -0.85 11.81 3.36
CA ALA A 96 -1.08 13.20 3.71
C ALA A 96 -1.32 13.37 5.22
N GLN A 97 -2.17 12.52 5.81
CA GLN A 97 -2.41 12.51 7.25
C GLN A 97 -1.14 12.25 8.06
N ALA A 98 -0.28 11.35 7.62
CA ALA A 98 0.99 11.08 8.30
C ALA A 98 1.95 12.29 8.20
N ILE A 99 2.00 12.96 7.05
CA ILE A 99 2.81 14.16 6.85
C ILE A 99 2.35 15.30 7.77
N ASP A 100 1.04 15.49 7.92
CA ASP A 100 0.45 16.55 8.76
C ASP A 100 0.82 16.45 10.25
N HIS A 101 1.32 15.30 10.70
CA HIS A 101 1.79 15.11 12.09
C HIS A 101 3.21 15.63 12.33
N TYR A 102 3.96 15.95 11.27
CA TYR A 102 5.34 16.44 11.37
C TYR A 102 5.41 17.97 11.26
N PRO A 103 6.32 18.62 12.00
CA PRO A 103 6.58 20.05 11.84
C PRO A 103 7.00 20.40 10.40
N ALA A 104 6.51 21.54 9.90
CA ALA A 104 6.81 21.98 8.54
C ALA A 104 8.32 22.13 8.25
N GLU A 105 9.11 22.45 9.28
CA GLU A 105 10.57 22.58 9.19
C GLU A 105 11.27 21.23 8.90
N ILE A 106 10.63 20.11 9.30
CA ILE A 106 11.14 18.76 9.03
C ILE A 106 10.68 18.29 7.66
N VAL A 107 9.41 18.57 7.32
CA VAL A 107 8.78 18.12 6.07
C VAL A 107 9.33 18.88 4.87
N GLY A 108 9.52 20.20 4.99
CA GLY A 108 9.92 21.07 3.87
C GLY A 108 8.86 21.10 2.76
N ASP A 109 9.13 20.41 1.65
CA ASP A 109 8.19 20.25 0.53
C ASP A 109 7.25 19.08 0.78
N ALA A 110 6.07 19.36 1.34
CA ALA A 110 5.07 18.35 1.68
C ALA A 110 4.50 17.63 0.44
N GLU A 111 4.32 18.33 -0.67
CA GLU A 111 3.78 17.76 -1.91
C GLU A 111 4.81 16.80 -2.54
N GLY A 112 6.07 17.24 -2.68
CA GLY A 112 7.15 16.40 -3.18
C GLY A 112 7.43 15.19 -2.26
N LEU A 113 7.32 15.36 -0.94
CA LEU A 113 7.42 14.24 0.00
C LEU A 113 6.28 13.24 -0.20
N ALA A 114 5.04 13.71 -0.34
CA ALA A 114 3.88 12.84 -0.58
C ALA A 114 4.01 12.05 -1.89
N GLU A 115 4.48 12.69 -2.96
CA GLU A 115 4.71 12.03 -4.25
C GLU A 115 5.79 10.94 -4.15
N LYS A 116 6.90 11.22 -3.47
CA LYS A 116 7.98 10.23 -3.25
C LYS A 116 7.50 9.03 -2.46
N VAL A 117 6.79 9.26 -1.36
CA VAL A 117 6.24 8.17 -0.54
C VAL A 117 5.20 7.39 -1.34
N TYR A 118 4.32 8.04 -2.08
CA TYR A 118 3.34 7.37 -2.94
C TYR A 118 4.03 6.49 -3.99
N ALA A 119 4.99 7.03 -4.73
CA ALA A 119 5.76 6.28 -5.72
C ALA A 119 6.51 5.09 -5.09
N PHE A 120 6.96 5.23 -3.84
CA PHE A 120 7.59 4.14 -3.11
C PHE A 120 6.67 2.93 -2.94
N PHE A 121 5.36 3.08 -2.87
CA PHE A 121 4.39 1.98 -2.79
C PHE A 121 4.18 1.24 -4.12
N GLU A 122 4.48 1.86 -5.26
CA GLU A 122 4.21 1.25 -6.58
C GLU A 122 4.83 -0.14 -6.73
N GLN A 123 6.11 -0.28 -6.39
CA GLN A 123 6.78 -1.58 -6.52
C GLN A 123 6.18 -2.66 -5.60
N ARG A 124 5.58 -2.27 -4.48
CA ARG A 124 4.95 -3.20 -3.53
C ARG A 124 3.67 -3.76 -4.09
N ILE A 125 2.82 -2.90 -4.67
CA ILE A 125 1.60 -3.39 -5.33
C ILE A 125 1.93 -4.24 -6.57
N ARG A 126 2.96 -3.88 -7.34
CA ARG A 126 3.45 -4.69 -8.47
C ARG A 126 3.86 -6.08 -8.02
N ASN A 127 4.64 -6.18 -6.94
CA ASN A 127 5.09 -7.46 -6.38
C ASN A 127 3.88 -8.29 -5.92
N ILE A 128 2.95 -7.71 -5.17
CA ILE A 128 1.74 -8.40 -4.70
C ILE A 128 0.91 -8.94 -5.88
N LEU A 129 0.71 -8.14 -6.92
CA LEU A 129 -0.01 -8.59 -8.11
C LEU A 129 0.72 -9.72 -8.83
N ASN A 130 2.06 -9.65 -8.92
CA ASN A 130 2.88 -10.70 -9.51
C ASN A 130 2.80 -12.01 -8.70
N ASP A 131 2.87 -11.92 -7.37
CA ASP A 131 2.79 -13.07 -6.46
C ASP A 131 1.40 -13.73 -6.50
N GLN A 132 0.35 -12.96 -6.82
CA GLN A 132 -1.00 -13.46 -7.12
C GLN A 132 -1.14 -14.07 -8.51
N GLY A 133 -0.06 -14.12 -9.30
CA GLY A 133 -0.03 -14.75 -10.61
C GLY A 133 -0.58 -13.90 -11.78
N TYR A 134 -0.76 -12.59 -11.57
CA TYR A 134 -1.14 -11.71 -12.67
C TYR A 134 0.01 -11.52 -13.66
N ARG A 135 -0.31 -11.55 -14.96
CA ARG A 135 0.67 -11.32 -16.02
C ARG A 135 1.14 -9.86 -16.04
N TYR A 136 2.37 -9.65 -16.48
CA TYR A 136 3.01 -8.33 -16.56
C TYR A 136 2.14 -7.28 -17.29
N ASP A 137 1.53 -7.62 -18.43
CA ASP A 137 0.68 -6.70 -19.19
C ASP A 137 -0.58 -6.25 -18.43
N VAL A 138 -1.16 -7.12 -17.60
CA VAL A 138 -2.28 -6.77 -16.70
C VAL A 138 -1.81 -5.85 -15.60
N ILE A 139 -0.66 -6.15 -14.98
CA ILE A 139 -0.07 -5.33 -13.91
C ILE A 139 0.21 -3.93 -14.44
N GLU A 140 0.87 -3.80 -15.60
CA GLU A 140 1.15 -2.50 -16.21
C GLU A 140 -0.12 -1.69 -16.48
N ALA A 141 -1.12 -2.31 -17.10
CA ALA A 141 -2.38 -1.65 -17.42
C ALA A 141 -3.12 -1.15 -16.17
N VAL A 142 -3.11 -1.94 -15.10
CA VAL A 142 -3.84 -1.62 -13.87
C VAL A 142 -3.11 -0.55 -13.05
N VAL A 143 -1.80 -0.64 -12.93
CA VAL A 143 -0.98 0.33 -12.19
C VAL A 143 -0.96 1.68 -12.91
N ALA A 144 -0.90 1.71 -14.25
CA ALA A 144 -0.98 2.93 -15.05
C ALA A 144 -2.30 3.70 -14.84
N CYS A 145 -3.39 3.01 -14.47
CA CYS A 145 -4.67 3.65 -14.11
C CYS A 145 -4.69 4.25 -12.69
N GLY A 146 -3.57 4.13 -11.95
CA GLY A 146 -3.45 4.54 -10.56
C GLY A 146 -3.76 3.41 -9.56
N TYR A 147 -3.13 3.50 -8.40
CA TYR A 147 -3.21 2.49 -7.32
C TYR A 147 -3.52 3.13 -5.95
N ASP A 148 -4.21 4.26 -5.94
CA ASP A 148 -4.54 4.97 -4.70
C ASP A 148 -5.42 4.12 -3.76
N ASN A 149 -6.37 3.38 -4.30
CA ASN A 149 -7.09 2.34 -3.56
C ASN A 149 -6.51 0.97 -3.90
N LEU A 150 -5.73 0.42 -2.97
CA LEU A 150 -5.01 -0.86 -3.19
C LEU A 150 -5.96 -2.04 -3.38
N THR A 151 -7.05 -2.09 -2.62
CA THR A 151 -8.08 -3.16 -2.74
C THR A 151 -8.75 -3.10 -4.11
N GLU A 152 -9.17 -1.91 -4.56
CA GLU A 152 -9.77 -1.75 -5.89
C GLU A 152 -8.78 -2.05 -7.01
N THR A 153 -7.50 -1.77 -6.80
CA THR A 153 -6.43 -2.09 -7.79
C THR A 153 -6.35 -3.59 -8.03
N VAL A 154 -6.41 -4.41 -6.98
CA VAL A 154 -6.45 -5.88 -7.11
C VAL A 154 -7.74 -6.36 -7.78
N LEU A 155 -8.89 -5.80 -7.39
CA LEU A 155 -10.17 -6.13 -8.02
C LEU A 155 -10.20 -5.77 -9.51
N ARG A 156 -9.58 -4.65 -9.88
CA ARG A 156 -9.41 -4.22 -11.27
C ARG A 156 -8.55 -5.20 -12.08
N ALA A 157 -7.46 -5.69 -11.48
CA ALA A 157 -6.62 -6.72 -12.12
C ALA A 157 -7.42 -8.01 -12.39
N ALA A 158 -8.19 -8.47 -11.43
CA ALA A 158 -9.06 -9.64 -11.59
C ALA A 158 -10.13 -9.42 -12.68
N ALA A 159 -10.72 -8.23 -12.75
CA ALA A 159 -11.70 -7.89 -13.79
C ALA A 159 -11.06 -7.86 -15.19
N VAL A 160 -9.88 -7.26 -15.31
CA VAL A 160 -9.14 -7.22 -16.61
C VAL A 160 -8.84 -8.62 -17.12
N VAL A 161 -8.40 -9.55 -16.26
CA VAL A 161 -8.14 -10.94 -16.65
C VAL A 161 -9.42 -11.62 -17.18
N LYS A 162 -10.55 -11.40 -16.55
CA LYS A 162 -11.84 -11.98 -16.99
C LYS A 162 -12.26 -11.45 -18.36
N VAL A 163 -12.10 -10.15 -18.60
CA VAL A 163 -12.54 -9.50 -19.85
C VAL A 163 -11.57 -9.74 -21.00
N LYS A 164 -10.26 -9.74 -20.71
CA LYS A 164 -9.18 -9.89 -21.71
C LYS A 164 -9.32 -11.13 -22.59
N ASN A 165 -9.86 -12.22 -22.05
CA ASN A 165 -10.01 -13.48 -22.74
C ASN A 165 -11.33 -13.61 -23.54
N THR A 166 -12.09 -12.52 -23.68
CA THR A 166 -13.34 -12.51 -24.46
C THR A 166 -13.13 -11.98 -25.88
N ASP A 167 -13.87 -12.52 -26.85
CA ASP A 167 -13.83 -12.04 -28.25
C ASP A 167 -14.18 -10.56 -28.37
N THR A 168 -15.11 -10.09 -27.54
CA THR A 168 -15.52 -8.69 -27.47
C THR A 168 -14.36 -7.76 -27.10
N PHE A 169 -13.46 -8.21 -26.20
CA PHE A 169 -12.30 -7.41 -25.82
C PHE A 169 -11.31 -7.26 -26.99
N GLY A 170 -11.09 -8.32 -27.76
CA GLY A 170 -10.24 -8.27 -28.97
C GLY A 170 -10.78 -7.27 -30.01
N GLN A 171 -12.10 -7.27 -30.23
CA GLN A 171 -12.76 -6.31 -31.13
C GLN A 171 -12.62 -4.88 -30.63
N LEU A 172 -12.84 -4.64 -29.32
CA LEU A 172 -12.68 -3.33 -28.70
C LEU A 172 -11.26 -2.79 -28.82
N LEU A 173 -10.27 -3.65 -28.55
CA LEU A 173 -8.84 -3.28 -28.65
C LEU A 173 -8.45 -2.89 -30.08
N ASN A 174 -8.93 -3.63 -31.08
CA ASN A 174 -8.71 -3.31 -32.48
C ASN A 174 -9.35 -1.97 -32.86
N ALA A 175 -10.58 -1.71 -32.45
CA ALA A 175 -11.26 -0.44 -32.70
C ALA A 175 -10.53 0.73 -32.03
N PHE A 176 -10.12 0.59 -30.76
CA PHE A 176 -9.34 1.58 -30.04
C PHE A 176 -8.00 1.88 -30.70
N THR A 177 -7.27 0.83 -31.10
CA THR A 177 -5.96 0.99 -31.77
C THR A 177 -6.09 1.77 -33.09
N ARG A 178 -7.13 1.48 -33.89
CA ARG A 178 -7.41 2.22 -35.13
C ARG A 178 -7.71 3.69 -34.88
N ALA A 179 -8.59 3.98 -33.89
CA ALA A 179 -8.94 5.35 -33.51
C ALA A 179 -7.72 6.12 -33.01
N ASN A 180 -6.91 5.52 -32.14
CA ASN A 180 -5.70 6.16 -31.59
C ASN A 180 -4.65 6.44 -32.70
N ASN A 181 -4.48 5.52 -33.66
CA ASN A 181 -3.57 5.74 -34.78
C ASN A 181 -4.05 6.85 -35.73
N LEU A 182 -5.35 7.07 -35.87
CA LEU A 182 -5.90 8.20 -36.61
C LEU A 182 -5.67 9.51 -35.86
N ALA A 183 -5.97 9.55 -34.56
CA ALA A 183 -5.78 10.75 -33.73
C ALA A 183 -4.31 11.22 -33.65
N LYS A 184 -3.33 10.30 -33.71
CA LYS A 184 -1.90 10.66 -33.75
C LYS A 184 -1.42 11.25 -35.06
N LYS A 185 -2.22 11.12 -36.13
CA LYS A 185 -1.88 11.63 -37.49
C LYS A 185 -2.57 12.96 -37.80
N ALA A 186 -3.50 13.39 -36.96
CA ALA A 186 -4.22 14.65 -37.05
C ALA A 186 -3.48 15.74 -36.25
#